data_ebf6ce6f4b05e16295b5d7791293977d
#
_entry.id   ebf6ce6f4b05e16295b5d7791293977d
#
_cell.length_a   1.000
_cell.length_b   1.000
_cell.length_c   1.000
_cell.angle_alpha   90.00
_cell.angle_beta   90.00
_cell.angle_gamma   90.00
#
_symmetry.space_group_name_H-M   'P 1'
#
loop_
_entity.id
_entity.type
_entity.pdbx_description
1 polymer ?
#
loop_
_entity_poly.entity_id
_entity_poly.type
_entity_poly.pdbx_seq_one_letter_code
_entity_poly.pdbx_strand_id
1 'polypeptide(L)'
;MTNALHSLLQVFFFTNKIIFHLSPGSFILFISSACPVIDDYIRLYKPKFVKNITPIASPALTHAGLLKDTYGENTKVVFIGPCIAKKNEADRHPDLISAVLTFDELNYWLKEEFVDIKNIETDDSCKFVPESAYEGALYPLEGGMNETIKRVGIDKNDVTFIGVSSLESFDKSLQNIKLEKITNKIFVEALGCPGGCINGPGLASDKSRVMITSDIYANTQYREEVPKEPKKVIYEEYVAAPVEKVEYSIAQVTKALKKISKHKPEDELNCGGCGYSSCREFINALIAGDAETSMCVSYMRKIAVRKAAAMLRCMPSAVVIVDSNMEIVEANDAFEQMFLGDMYEIFASRQDGLMGAALDRIIPFSELFKSALDTGNDIRQEHYTIKDKIYDISIFTIEDNELIGAVIADVTKSEIDRSKIAKKAREVITKNIATVQEIASLLGEHMVETELLLNSIAQDYDSNIGEDKK
;
A
#
# COMPACT_ATOMS: atom_id res chain seq x y z
N MET A 1 18.15 5.49 25.08
CA MET A 1 17.16 4.48 25.45
C MET A 1 17.14 4.13 26.92
N THR A 2 18.10 4.51 27.71
CA THR A 2 18.40 3.90 29.00
C THR A 2 17.92 4.68 30.23
N ASN A 3 17.57 5.96 30.15
CA ASN A 3 17.20 6.76 31.33
C ASN A 3 15.72 6.71 31.74
N ALA A 4 14.82 6.34 30.83
CA ALA A 4 13.40 6.17 31.14
C ALA A 4 13.11 5.01 32.09
N LEU A 5 14.12 4.23 32.44
CA LEU A 5 13.97 2.89 32.99
C LEU A 5 14.22 2.78 34.50
N HIS A 6 14.72 3.83 35.12
CA HIS A 6 14.97 3.81 36.58
C HIS A 6 13.69 3.77 37.42
N SER A 7 12.66 4.49 37.00
CA SER A 7 11.34 4.45 37.67
C SER A 7 10.59 3.16 37.43
N LEU A 8 10.95 2.39 36.38
CA LEU A 8 10.35 1.09 36.09
C LEU A 8 10.50 0.10 37.22
N LEU A 9 11.65 0.07 37.88
CA LEU A 9 11.84 -0.71 39.12
C LEU A 9 10.90 -0.28 40.23
N GLN A 10 10.52 0.97 40.27
CA GLN A 10 9.74 1.54 41.35
C GLN A 10 8.22 1.29 41.19
N VAL A 11 7.69 1.38 39.98
CA VAL A 11 6.34 0.88 39.66
C VAL A 11 6.19 -0.58 40.02
N PHE A 12 7.28 -1.29 39.94
CA PHE A 12 7.39 -2.69 40.16
C PHE A 12 7.25 -3.12 41.64
N PHE A 13 7.88 -2.40 42.54
CA PHE A 13 7.72 -2.69 43.99
C PHE A 13 6.30 -2.48 44.47
N PHE A 14 5.58 -1.54 43.86
CA PHE A 14 4.20 -1.27 44.20
C PHE A 14 3.26 -2.34 43.63
N THR A 15 3.52 -2.88 42.46
CA THR A 15 2.82 -4.06 41.96
C THR A 15 2.94 -5.23 42.95
N ASN A 16 4.12 -5.38 43.54
CA ASN A 16 4.32 -6.34 44.63
C ASN A 16 3.46 -6.04 45.86
N LYS A 17 3.43 -4.81 46.32
CA LYS A 17 2.64 -4.40 47.47
C LYS A 17 1.14 -4.54 47.18
N ILE A 18 0.66 -4.24 45.98
CA ILE A 18 -0.72 -4.48 45.53
C ILE A 18 -1.02 -5.98 45.46
N ILE A 19 -0.16 -6.78 44.87
CA ILE A 19 -0.35 -8.24 44.75
C ILE A 19 -0.36 -8.90 46.14
N PHE A 20 0.44 -8.40 47.09
CA PHE A 20 0.55 -8.98 48.41
C PHE A 20 -0.44 -8.42 49.45
N HIS A 21 -0.83 -7.12 49.33
CA HIS A 21 -1.70 -6.48 50.34
C HIS A 21 -3.17 -6.41 49.95
N LEU A 22 -3.55 -6.81 48.73
CA LEU A 22 -4.96 -7.06 48.45
C LEU A 22 -5.42 -8.27 49.23
N SER A 23 -6.40 -8.03 50.10
CA SER A 23 -6.99 -9.01 51.06
C SER A 23 -7.22 -10.37 50.40
N PRO A 24 -7.07 -11.47 51.18
CA PRO A 24 -7.36 -12.81 50.66
C PRO A 24 -8.77 -12.86 50.10
N GLY A 25 -8.90 -13.01 48.77
CA GLY A 25 -10.17 -13.28 48.10
C GLY A 25 -10.61 -12.33 47.00
N SER A 26 -9.97 -11.18 46.72
CA SER A 26 -10.55 -10.20 45.79
C SER A 26 -10.06 -10.26 44.34
N PHE A 27 -8.79 -10.56 44.05
CA PHE A 27 -8.27 -10.69 42.67
C PHE A 27 -7.23 -11.79 42.57
N ILE A 28 -7.37 -12.61 41.52
CA ILE A 28 -6.47 -13.73 41.23
C ILE A 28 -5.63 -13.43 39.98
N LEU A 29 -6.13 -12.55 39.07
CA LEU A 29 -5.48 -12.16 37.85
C LEU A 29 -5.12 -10.67 37.89
N PHE A 30 -3.86 -10.35 37.64
CA PHE A 30 -3.34 -8.99 37.49
C PHE A 30 -2.71 -8.84 36.12
N ILE A 31 -3.00 -7.74 35.43
CA ILE A 31 -2.45 -7.40 34.11
C ILE A 31 -1.62 -6.14 34.27
N SER A 32 -0.41 -6.16 33.76
CA SER A 32 0.52 -5.02 33.81
C SER A 32 -0.03 -3.82 33.05
N SER A 33 0.02 -2.63 33.64
CA SER A 33 -0.33 -1.34 33.07
C SER A 33 0.85 -0.68 32.33
N ALA A 34 1.89 -1.42 31.97
CA ALA A 34 3.08 -0.86 31.34
C ALA A 34 2.85 -0.46 29.87
N CYS A 35 1.91 -1.11 29.19
CA CYS A 35 1.66 -0.93 27.76
C CYS A 35 0.34 -0.25 27.49
N PRO A 36 0.33 1.02 27.03
CA PRO A 36 -0.92 1.76 26.75
C PRO A 36 -1.78 1.09 25.67
N VAL A 37 -1.19 0.31 24.76
CA VAL A 37 -1.95 -0.45 23.75
C VAL A 37 -2.81 -1.54 24.42
N ILE A 38 -2.25 -2.24 25.41
CA ILE A 38 -2.97 -3.28 26.14
C ILE A 38 -4.05 -2.67 27.03
N ASP A 39 -3.74 -1.57 27.71
CA ASP A 39 -4.68 -0.87 28.57
C ASP A 39 -5.89 -0.35 27.78
N ASP A 40 -5.65 0.32 26.65
CA ASP A 40 -6.70 0.79 25.76
C ASP A 40 -7.48 -0.39 25.15
N TYR A 41 -6.80 -1.48 24.75
CA TYR A 41 -7.48 -2.67 24.24
C TYR A 41 -8.43 -3.29 25.29
N ILE A 42 -7.99 -3.39 26.53
CA ILE A 42 -8.85 -3.90 27.62
C ILE A 42 -10.03 -2.96 27.86
N ARG A 43 -9.79 -1.67 27.95
CA ARG A 43 -10.84 -0.68 28.22
C ARG A 43 -11.91 -0.65 27.14
N LEU A 44 -11.49 -0.78 25.86
CA LEU A 44 -12.37 -0.66 24.71
C LEU A 44 -13.04 -1.99 24.33
N TYR A 45 -12.31 -3.10 24.38
CA TYR A 45 -12.78 -4.37 23.80
C TYR A 45 -12.97 -5.49 24.83
N LYS A 46 -12.39 -5.38 26.03
CA LYS A 46 -12.48 -6.39 27.09
C LYS A 46 -12.88 -5.77 28.45
N PRO A 47 -13.95 -4.99 28.52
CA PRO A 47 -14.29 -4.16 29.69
C PRO A 47 -14.42 -4.96 31.00
N LYS A 48 -14.73 -6.24 30.91
CA LYS A 48 -14.79 -7.13 32.08
C LYS A 48 -13.45 -7.33 32.81
N PHE A 49 -12.33 -7.06 32.12
CA PHE A 49 -10.98 -7.21 32.70
C PHE A 49 -10.36 -5.88 33.16
N VAL A 50 -11.04 -4.74 32.98
CA VAL A 50 -10.50 -3.43 33.40
C VAL A 50 -10.07 -3.43 34.85
N LYS A 51 -10.84 -4.06 35.74
CA LYS A 51 -10.52 -4.23 37.18
C LYS A 51 -9.28 -5.09 37.45
N ASN A 52 -8.80 -5.82 36.44
CA ASN A 52 -7.61 -6.65 36.56
C ASN A 52 -6.33 -5.90 36.09
N ILE A 53 -6.43 -4.72 35.50
CA ILE A 53 -5.28 -3.87 35.23
C ILE A 53 -4.73 -3.37 36.57
N THR A 54 -3.40 -3.41 36.71
CA THR A 54 -2.76 -2.88 37.93
C THR A 54 -3.04 -1.35 38.01
N PRO A 55 -3.54 -0.85 39.18
CA PRO A 55 -4.00 0.54 39.28
C PRO A 55 -2.84 1.51 39.51
N ILE A 56 -1.87 1.49 38.63
CA ILE A 56 -0.67 2.32 38.66
C ILE A 56 -0.36 2.82 37.25
N ALA A 57 0.20 4.02 37.20
CA ALA A 57 0.64 4.60 35.94
C ALA A 57 1.76 3.79 35.30
N SER A 58 1.90 3.93 33.99
CA SER A 58 2.96 3.28 33.24
C SER A 58 4.34 3.69 33.74
N PRO A 59 5.37 2.88 33.49
CA PRO A 59 6.74 3.24 33.84
C PRO A 59 7.21 4.59 33.31
N ALA A 60 6.79 4.96 32.11
CA ALA A 60 7.15 6.27 31.52
C ALA A 60 6.56 7.44 32.31
N LEU A 61 5.28 7.36 32.67
CA LEU A 61 4.62 8.39 33.49
C LEU A 61 5.21 8.48 34.89
N THR A 62 5.48 7.33 35.53
CA THR A 62 6.08 7.31 36.88
C THR A 62 7.49 7.88 36.88
N HIS A 63 8.28 7.61 35.83
CA HIS A 63 9.59 8.21 35.70
C HIS A 63 9.51 9.72 35.46
N ALA A 64 8.60 10.17 34.62
CA ALA A 64 8.36 11.59 34.41
C ALA A 64 8.04 12.30 35.74
N GLY A 65 7.18 11.72 36.57
CA GLY A 65 6.89 12.23 37.91
C GLY A 65 8.10 12.26 38.82
N LEU A 66 8.96 11.23 38.80
CA LEU A 66 10.19 11.22 39.57
C LEU A 66 11.17 12.32 39.12
N LEU A 67 11.29 12.55 37.81
CA LEU A 67 12.15 13.63 37.27
C LEU A 67 11.65 15.00 37.75
N LYS A 68 10.34 15.23 37.77
CA LYS A 68 9.76 16.46 38.30
C LYS A 68 9.99 16.64 39.81
N ASP A 69 9.87 15.58 40.60
CA ASP A 69 10.20 15.62 42.03
C ASP A 69 11.68 15.95 42.25
N THR A 70 12.57 15.46 41.36
CA THR A 70 14.01 15.64 41.50
C THR A 70 14.50 16.99 41.01
N TYR A 71 13.96 17.50 39.89
CA TYR A 71 14.45 18.69 39.19
C TYR A 71 13.47 19.87 39.24
N GLY A 72 12.30 19.70 39.85
CA GLY A 72 11.25 20.69 40.01
C GLY A 72 10.09 20.51 39.03
N GLU A 73 8.90 20.95 39.43
CA GLU A 73 7.63 20.80 38.70
C GLU A 73 7.64 21.40 37.28
N ASN A 74 8.45 22.43 37.07
CA ASN A 74 8.55 23.09 35.76
C ASN A 74 9.40 22.29 34.73
N THR A 75 9.99 21.17 35.15
CA THR A 75 10.80 20.32 34.25
C THR A 75 9.94 19.80 33.12
N LYS A 76 10.39 20.02 31.87
CA LYS A 76 9.77 19.47 30.67
C LYS A 76 10.37 18.09 30.37
N VAL A 77 9.50 17.10 30.34
CA VAL A 77 9.92 15.71 30.09
C VAL A 77 9.53 15.32 28.67
N VAL A 78 10.50 14.85 27.91
CA VAL A 78 10.30 14.29 26.56
C VAL A 78 10.57 12.78 26.61
N PHE A 79 9.58 11.99 26.24
CA PHE A 79 9.75 10.54 26.11
C PHE A 79 10.23 10.22 24.70
N ILE A 80 11.27 9.39 24.58
CA ILE A 80 11.79 8.89 23.30
C ILE A 80 11.70 7.38 23.29
N GLY A 81 11.03 6.80 22.30
CA GLY A 81 10.87 5.34 22.27
C GLY A 81 10.18 4.84 21.00
N PRO A 82 10.07 3.52 20.80
CA PRO A 82 9.54 2.92 19.58
C PRO A 82 8.00 2.91 19.49
N CYS A 83 7.31 3.45 20.50
CA CYS A 83 5.87 3.24 20.69
C CYS A 83 5.05 4.48 20.30
N ILE A 84 4.19 4.36 19.29
CA ILE A 84 3.27 5.43 18.88
C ILE A 84 2.17 5.68 19.94
N ALA A 85 1.69 4.62 20.61
CA ALA A 85 0.65 4.76 21.63
C ALA A 85 1.08 5.58 22.86
N LYS A 86 2.38 5.75 23.09
CA LYS A 86 2.90 6.65 24.11
C LYS A 86 2.59 8.12 23.83
N LYS A 87 2.32 8.51 22.60
CA LYS A 87 1.83 9.86 22.26
C LYS A 87 0.45 10.08 22.87
N ASN A 88 -0.47 9.14 22.65
CA ASN A 88 -1.81 9.20 23.23
C ASN A 88 -1.80 9.13 24.77
N GLU A 89 -0.90 8.37 25.36
CA GLU A 89 -0.71 8.35 26.81
C GLU A 89 -0.22 9.71 27.34
N ALA A 90 0.74 10.35 26.67
CA ALA A 90 1.21 11.68 27.03
C ALA A 90 0.13 12.77 26.85
N ASP A 91 -0.71 12.68 25.82
CA ASP A 91 -1.84 13.60 25.62
C ASP A 91 -2.86 13.53 26.76
N ARG A 92 -2.98 12.35 27.42
CA ARG A 92 -3.81 12.19 28.61
C ARG A 92 -3.14 12.70 29.90
N HIS A 93 -1.81 12.82 29.90
CA HIS A 93 -1.00 13.24 31.05
C HIS A 93 -0.03 14.39 30.68
N PRO A 94 -0.54 15.53 30.20
CA PRO A 94 0.31 16.65 29.75
C PRO A 94 1.09 17.33 30.88
N ASP A 95 0.65 17.11 32.13
CA ASP A 95 1.34 17.52 33.36
C ASP A 95 2.62 16.71 33.62
N LEU A 96 2.71 15.48 33.14
CA LEU A 96 3.88 14.60 33.35
C LEU A 96 4.81 14.59 32.13
N ILE A 97 4.28 14.33 30.92
CA ILE A 97 5.08 14.23 29.69
C ILE A 97 4.69 15.35 28.74
N SER A 98 5.66 16.17 28.37
CA SER A 98 5.45 17.35 27.50
C SER A 98 5.42 17.00 26.01
N ALA A 99 6.16 15.94 25.59
CA ALA A 99 6.20 15.46 24.23
C ALA A 99 6.68 14.01 24.17
N VAL A 100 6.31 13.33 23.08
CA VAL A 100 6.77 11.97 22.75
C VAL A 100 7.34 11.96 21.35
N LEU A 101 8.55 11.45 21.21
CA LEU A 101 9.20 11.21 19.92
C LEU A 101 9.42 9.73 19.72
N THR A 102 9.16 9.25 18.51
CA THR A 102 9.66 7.95 18.07
C THR A 102 11.15 8.02 17.76
N PHE A 103 11.83 6.89 17.65
CA PHE A 103 13.24 6.90 17.22
C PHE A 103 13.41 7.41 15.80
N ASP A 104 12.44 7.15 14.93
CA ASP A 104 12.46 7.64 13.55
C ASP A 104 12.31 9.17 13.51
N GLU A 105 11.42 9.73 14.33
CA GLU A 105 11.26 11.18 14.48
C GLU A 105 12.52 11.84 15.08
N LEU A 106 13.10 11.22 16.09
CA LEU A 106 14.36 11.70 16.64
C LEU A 106 15.48 11.67 15.61
N ASN A 107 15.64 10.58 14.87
CA ASN A 107 16.65 10.45 13.83
C ASN A 107 16.43 11.49 12.70
N TYR A 108 15.18 11.75 12.35
CA TYR A 108 14.85 12.80 11.39
C TYR A 108 15.27 14.18 11.91
N TRP A 109 14.89 14.53 13.15
CA TRP A 109 15.26 15.80 13.76
C TRP A 109 16.77 15.98 13.87
N LEU A 110 17.50 14.96 14.32
CA LEU A 110 18.98 15.02 14.41
C LEU A 110 19.64 15.25 13.05
N LYS A 111 19.09 14.68 11.98
CA LYS A 111 19.56 14.93 10.60
C LYS A 111 19.32 16.38 10.17
N GLU A 112 18.15 16.93 10.45
CA GLU A 112 17.84 18.34 10.16
C GLU A 112 18.77 19.30 10.89
N GLU A 113 19.18 18.96 12.12
CA GLU A 113 20.11 19.75 12.93
C GLU A 113 21.59 19.42 12.64
N PHE A 114 21.85 18.59 11.62
CA PHE A 114 23.21 18.15 11.25
C PHE A 114 24.02 17.49 12.39
N VAL A 115 23.32 16.80 13.30
CA VAL A 115 23.94 16.09 14.43
C VAL A 115 24.21 14.63 14.03
N ASP A 116 25.49 14.26 13.97
CA ASP A 116 25.89 12.86 13.77
C ASP A 116 26.22 12.20 15.12
N ILE A 117 25.28 11.36 15.59
CA ILE A 117 25.40 10.65 16.87
C ILE A 117 26.67 9.79 16.93
N LYS A 118 27.16 9.27 15.81
CA LYS A 118 28.34 8.38 15.77
C LYS A 118 29.63 9.10 16.07
N ASN A 119 29.66 10.40 15.82
CA ASN A 119 30.83 11.25 15.97
C ASN A 119 30.78 12.14 17.24
N ILE A 120 29.77 11.93 18.11
CA ILE A 120 29.70 12.63 19.38
C ILE A 120 30.74 12.04 20.36
N GLU A 121 31.71 12.83 20.76
CA GLU A 121 32.64 12.45 21.84
C GLU A 121 31.89 12.39 23.17
N THR A 122 32.00 11.26 23.87
CA THR A 122 31.45 11.08 25.22
C THR A 122 32.56 11.04 26.24
N ASP A 123 32.37 11.73 27.34
CA ASP A 123 33.29 11.73 28.48
C ASP A 123 32.60 11.19 29.75
N ASP A 124 33.34 11.14 30.85
CA ASP A 124 32.84 10.65 32.15
C ASP A 124 31.68 11.52 32.72
N SER A 125 31.47 12.74 32.20
CA SER A 125 30.33 13.60 32.57
C SER A 125 29.02 13.17 31.90
N CYS A 126 29.09 12.43 30.79
CA CYS A 126 27.95 11.91 30.04
C CYS A 126 27.26 10.73 30.76
N LYS A 127 26.79 10.95 31.99
CA LYS A 127 26.14 9.94 32.80
C LYS A 127 24.62 10.04 32.70
N PHE A 128 23.97 8.90 32.86
CA PHE A 128 22.54 8.87 33.02
C PHE A 128 22.11 9.46 34.36
N VAL A 129 21.13 10.34 34.35
CA VAL A 129 20.60 11.00 35.53
C VAL A 129 19.10 10.63 35.72
N PRO A 130 18.66 10.42 36.98
CA PRO A 130 19.45 10.44 38.21
C PRO A 130 20.41 9.25 38.36
N GLU A 131 20.21 8.16 37.63
CA GLU A 131 21.06 6.95 37.62
C GLU A 131 20.72 6.04 36.43
N SER A 132 21.50 4.98 36.19
CA SER A 132 21.26 3.98 35.13
C SER A 132 19.94 3.21 35.32
N ALA A 133 19.43 2.64 34.22
CA ALA A 133 18.21 1.85 34.22
C ALA A 133 18.33 0.50 34.92
N TYR A 134 19.54 -0.03 35.04
CA TYR A 134 19.82 -1.37 35.53
C TYR A 134 18.91 -2.42 34.88
N GLU A 135 18.28 -3.32 35.68
CA GLU A 135 17.33 -4.35 35.21
C GLU A 135 16.15 -3.79 34.41
N GLY A 136 15.81 -2.53 34.61
CA GLY A 136 14.77 -1.84 33.84
C GLY A 136 15.09 -1.79 32.32
N ALA A 137 16.36 -1.94 31.92
CA ALA A 137 16.74 -2.05 30.51
C ALA A 137 16.09 -3.25 29.80
N LEU A 138 15.62 -4.27 30.54
CA LEU A 138 14.96 -5.46 30.00
C LEU A 138 13.48 -5.25 29.66
N TYR A 139 12.84 -4.20 30.14
CA TYR A 139 11.39 -3.97 29.97
C TYR A 139 10.90 -3.84 28.52
N PRO A 140 11.71 -3.41 27.55
CA PRO A 140 11.31 -3.48 26.16
C PRO A 140 11.18 -4.91 25.58
N LEU A 141 11.68 -5.91 26.31
CA LEU A 141 11.61 -7.32 25.94
C LEU A 141 10.40 -8.00 26.56
N GLU A 142 9.84 -9.00 25.87
CA GLU A 142 8.82 -9.86 26.44
C GLU A 142 9.39 -10.62 27.65
N GLY A 143 8.72 -10.54 28.81
CA GLY A 143 9.16 -11.19 30.04
C GLY A 143 10.20 -10.40 30.83
N GLY A 144 10.70 -9.27 30.32
CA GLY A 144 11.76 -8.49 30.98
C GLY A 144 11.34 -7.90 32.32
N MET A 145 10.09 -7.47 32.44
CA MET A 145 9.51 -7.03 33.71
C MET A 145 9.38 -8.20 34.67
N ASN A 146 8.87 -9.34 34.24
CA ASN A 146 8.74 -10.55 35.04
C ASN A 146 10.10 -11.04 35.57
N GLU A 147 11.17 -10.92 34.76
CA GLU A 147 12.52 -11.28 35.18
C GLU A 147 13.02 -10.39 36.32
N THR A 148 12.80 -9.10 36.18
CA THR A 148 13.12 -8.15 37.25
C THR A 148 12.35 -8.44 38.54
N ILE A 149 11.06 -8.75 38.43
CA ILE A 149 10.21 -9.12 39.58
C ILE A 149 10.79 -10.30 40.36
N LYS A 150 11.14 -11.34 39.65
CA LYS A 150 11.68 -12.56 40.29
C LYS A 150 12.96 -12.29 41.06
N ARG A 151 13.76 -11.31 40.64
CA ARG A 151 15.01 -10.94 41.36
C ARG A 151 14.78 -10.23 42.67
N VAL A 152 13.65 -9.55 42.85
CA VAL A 152 13.30 -8.90 44.13
C VAL A 152 13.03 -9.92 45.26
N GLY A 153 12.93 -11.19 44.93
CA GLY A 153 12.75 -12.27 45.94
C GLY A 153 11.30 -12.55 46.29
N ILE A 154 10.36 -12.26 45.35
CA ILE A 154 8.98 -12.73 45.52
C ILE A 154 8.95 -14.26 45.47
N ASP A 155 8.31 -14.86 46.41
CA ASP A 155 8.18 -16.32 46.45
C ASP A 155 7.41 -16.79 45.20
N LYS A 156 8.09 -17.57 44.36
CA LYS A 156 7.52 -18.13 43.12
C LYS A 156 6.32 -19.05 43.41
N ASN A 157 6.13 -19.50 44.63
CA ASN A 157 5.01 -20.34 44.99
C ASN A 157 3.70 -19.57 45.16
N ASP A 158 3.77 -18.24 45.37
CA ASP A 158 2.59 -17.42 45.60
C ASP A 158 2.04 -16.75 44.32
N VAL A 159 2.88 -16.53 43.30
CA VAL A 159 2.50 -15.84 42.05
C VAL A 159 3.07 -16.53 40.83
N THR A 160 2.20 -16.82 39.87
CA THR A 160 2.60 -17.28 38.54
C THR A 160 2.81 -16.08 37.60
N PHE A 161 4.02 -15.94 37.06
CA PHE A 161 4.38 -14.87 36.13
C PHE A 161 4.31 -15.34 34.70
N ILE A 162 3.50 -14.64 33.87
CA ILE A 162 3.28 -14.95 32.45
C ILE A 162 3.67 -13.73 31.60
N GLY A 163 4.51 -13.92 30.61
CA GLY A 163 4.78 -12.92 29.57
C GLY A 163 3.92 -13.20 28.34
N VAL A 164 3.30 -12.16 27.78
CA VAL A 164 2.52 -12.24 26.54
C VAL A 164 2.81 -11.04 25.68
N SER A 165 3.17 -11.26 24.43
CA SER A 165 3.38 -10.19 23.46
C SER A 165 2.51 -10.38 22.21
N SER A 166 2.10 -9.29 21.59
CA SER A 166 1.09 -9.10 20.55
C SER A 166 -0.35 -9.08 21.05
N LEU A 167 -1.17 -8.23 20.44
CA LEU A 167 -2.60 -8.15 20.74
C LEU A 167 -3.33 -9.48 20.47
N GLU A 168 -2.93 -10.19 19.39
CA GLU A 168 -3.54 -11.47 19.05
C GLU A 168 -3.29 -12.54 20.12
N SER A 169 -2.03 -12.66 20.58
CA SER A 169 -1.66 -13.61 21.63
C SER A 169 -2.32 -13.25 22.95
N PHE A 170 -2.39 -11.95 23.26
CA PHE A 170 -3.07 -11.46 24.45
C PHE A 170 -4.57 -11.75 24.41
N ASP A 171 -5.24 -11.48 23.30
CA ASP A 171 -6.67 -11.80 23.13
C ASP A 171 -6.93 -13.29 23.29
N LYS A 172 -6.12 -14.13 22.64
CA LYS A 172 -6.23 -15.59 22.77
C LYS A 172 -6.02 -16.06 24.20
N SER A 173 -5.09 -15.44 24.96
CA SER A 173 -4.80 -15.82 26.34
C SER A 173 -5.96 -15.54 27.31
N LEU A 174 -6.82 -14.56 26.97
CA LEU A 174 -8.01 -14.22 27.75
C LEU A 174 -9.28 -14.96 27.31
N GLN A 175 -9.24 -15.66 26.16
CA GLN A 175 -10.38 -16.42 25.66
C GLN A 175 -10.67 -17.60 26.59
N ASN A 176 -11.95 -17.81 26.93
CA ASN A 176 -12.43 -18.91 27.76
C ASN A 176 -11.78 -19.03 29.16
N ILE A 177 -11.10 -17.97 29.61
CA ILE A 177 -10.52 -17.96 30.97
C ILE A 177 -11.63 -18.07 32.02
N LYS A 178 -11.47 -18.99 32.95
CA LYS A 178 -12.37 -19.23 34.08
C LYS A 178 -11.64 -18.82 35.36
N LEU A 179 -11.82 -17.56 35.76
CA LEU A 179 -11.12 -16.99 36.92
C LEU A 179 -11.42 -17.76 38.20
N GLU A 180 -12.61 -18.32 38.33
CA GLU A 180 -13.03 -19.15 39.47
C GLU A 180 -12.27 -20.49 39.63
N LYS A 181 -11.56 -20.91 38.57
CA LYS A 181 -10.74 -22.14 38.57
C LYS A 181 -9.27 -21.88 38.86
N ILE A 182 -8.87 -20.63 38.96
CA ILE A 182 -7.49 -20.25 39.23
C ILE A 182 -7.29 -20.28 40.76
N THR A 183 -6.31 -21.03 41.21
CA THR A 183 -5.98 -21.19 42.64
C THR A 183 -4.84 -20.28 43.08
N ASN A 184 -3.89 -19.99 42.18
CA ASN A 184 -2.73 -19.15 42.45
C ASN A 184 -2.93 -17.76 41.88
N LYS A 185 -2.30 -16.74 42.43
CA LYS A 185 -2.25 -15.42 41.84
C LYS A 185 -1.48 -15.49 40.52
N ILE A 186 -1.98 -14.81 39.49
CA ILE A 186 -1.34 -14.71 38.16
C ILE A 186 -1.04 -13.24 37.90
N PHE A 187 0.20 -12.95 37.54
CA PHE A 187 0.59 -11.66 36.99
C PHE A 187 0.96 -11.83 35.52
N VAL A 188 0.26 -11.09 34.64
CA VAL A 188 0.47 -11.10 33.20
C VAL A 188 1.20 -9.81 32.78
N GLU A 189 2.44 -9.95 32.39
CA GLU A 189 3.14 -8.91 31.65
C GLU A 189 2.66 -8.96 30.21
N ALA A 190 1.92 -7.93 29.78
CA ALA A 190 1.33 -7.87 28.45
C ALA A 190 1.90 -6.71 27.64
N LEU A 191 2.42 -7.01 26.46
CA LEU A 191 2.96 -6.04 25.51
C LEU A 191 2.23 -6.10 24.17
N GLY A 192 1.83 -4.96 23.60
CA GLY A 192 1.04 -4.93 22.36
C GLY A 192 1.83 -5.31 21.09
N CYS A 193 3.17 -5.14 21.11
CA CYS A 193 4.03 -5.46 19.96
C CYS A 193 4.60 -6.89 20.08
N PRO A 194 4.65 -7.68 18.99
CA PRO A 194 5.19 -9.05 19.02
C PRO A 194 6.66 -9.07 19.46
N GLY A 195 7.01 -9.82 20.51
CA GLY A 195 8.36 -9.91 21.06
C GLY A 195 8.79 -8.70 21.89
N GLY A 196 7.88 -7.77 22.19
CA GLY A 196 8.10 -6.61 23.03
C GLY A 196 8.27 -5.29 22.27
N CYS A 197 8.52 -4.21 23.03
CA CYS A 197 8.63 -2.84 22.50
C CYS A 197 9.76 -2.64 21.50
N ILE A 198 10.79 -3.49 21.50
CA ILE A 198 11.87 -3.48 20.51
C ILE A 198 11.38 -3.65 19.07
N ASN A 199 10.14 -4.08 18.88
CA ASN A 199 9.46 -4.23 17.59
C ASN A 199 8.33 -3.23 17.42
N GLY A 200 8.37 -2.14 18.18
CA GLY A 200 7.41 -1.04 18.05
C GLY A 200 7.52 -0.33 16.71
N PRO A 201 6.42 0.21 16.19
CA PRO A 201 6.34 0.79 14.84
C PRO A 201 7.18 2.06 14.64
N GLY A 202 7.67 2.68 15.71
CA GLY A 202 8.51 3.89 15.65
C GLY A 202 10.01 3.60 15.70
N LEU A 203 10.44 2.40 15.34
CA LEU A 203 11.83 2.00 15.24
C LEU A 203 12.08 1.20 13.97
N ALA A 204 12.54 1.87 12.91
CA ALA A 204 13.11 1.19 11.75
C ALA A 204 14.52 0.69 12.10
N SER A 205 14.77 -0.61 11.99
CA SER A 205 16.08 -1.21 12.27
C SER A 205 16.37 -2.34 11.28
N ASP A 206 17.57 -2.30 10.71
CA ASP A 206 18.10 -3.37 9.85
C ASP A 206 18.65 -4.55 10.66
N LYS A 207 18.77 -4.40 12.00
CA LYS A 207 19.26 -5.47 12.87
C LYS A 207 18.18 -6.51 13.12
N SER A 208 18.57 -7.79 13.13
CA SER A 208 17.66 -8.87 13.52
C SER A 208 17.25 -8.74 15.01
N ARG A 209 16.06 -9.25 15.33
CA ARG A 209 15.57 -9.29 16.73
C ARG A 209 16.55 -9.95 17.68
N VAL A 210 17.17 -11.05 17.26
CA VAL A 210 18.14 -11.78 18.10
C VAL A 210 19.31 -10.87 18.46
N MET A 211 19.82 -10.09 17.51
CA MET A 211 20.92 -9.16 17.77
C MET A 211 20.50 -8.03 18.71
N ILE A 212 19.34 -7.41 18.48
CA ILE A 212 18.83 -6.34 19.36
C ILE A 212 18.63 -6.87 20.78
N THR A 213 18.04 -8.04 20.93
CA THR A 213 17.84 -8.68 22.24
C THR A 213 19.17 -8.99 22.92
N SER A 214 20.13 -9.55 22.18
CA SER A 214 21.48 -9.82 22.69
C SER A 214 22.20 -8.54 23.14
N ASP A 215 22.11 -7.47 22.34
CA ASP A 215 22.69 -6.16 22.66
C ASP A 215 22.09 -5.59 23.96
N ILE A 216 20.77 -5.73 24.17
CA ILE A 216 20.11 -5.27 25.38
C ILE A 216 20.59 -6.08 26.60
N TYR A 217 20.63 -7.40 26.54
CA TYR A 217 21.14 -8.22 27.64
C TYR A 217 22.60 -7.93 27.94
N ALA A 218 23.46 -7.77 26.92
CA ALA A 218 24.89 -7.49 27.08
C ALA A 218 25.16 -6.12 27.73
N ASN A 219 24.28 -5.15 27.49
CA ASN A 219 24.42 -3.80 28.04
C ASN A 219 23.58 -3.55 29.31
N THR A 220 22.83 -4.54 29.76
CA THR A 220 22.04 -4.44 30.99
C THR A 220 22.98 -4.59 32.21
N GLN A 221 22.99 -3.58 33.06
CA GLN A 221 23.66 -3.65 34.37
C GLN A 221 22.67 -4.22 35.40
N TYR A 222 23.18 -4.99 36.32
CA TYR A 222 22.39 -5.58 37.37
C TYR A 222 22.83 -5.04 38.73
N ARG A 223 21.85 -4.72 39.60
CA ARG A 223 22.15 -4.28 40.97
C ARG A 223 22.51 -5.49 41.84
N GLU A 224 23.41 -5.25 42.78
CA GLU A 224 23.70 -6.26 43.86
C GLU A 224 22.49 -6.42 44.76
N GLU A 225 21.88 -5.30 45.18
CA GLU A 225 20.64 -5.28 45.96
C GLU A 225 19.57 -4.48 45.27
N VAL A 226 18.42 -5.11 45.03
CA VAL A 226 17.25 -4.45 44.45
C VAL A 226 16.49 -3.73 45.57
N PRO A 227 16.21 -2.41 45.45
CA PRO A 227 15.46 -1.65 46.44
C PRO A 227 14.09 -2.26 46.76
N LYS A 228 13.69 -2.33 48.00
CA LYS A 228 12.40 -2.93 48.42
C LYS A 228 11.23 -1.97 48.35
N GLU A 229 11.47 -0.67 48.28
CA GLU A 229 10.42 0.34 48.24
C GLU A 229 10.65 1.29 47.04
N PRO A 230 9.55 1.70 46.36
CA PRO A 230 9.63 2.63 45.24
C PRO A 230 9.88 4.07 45.72
N LYS A 231 10.66 4.87 44.98
CA LYS A 231 10.85 6.30 45.24
C LYS A 231 9.61 7.12 44.89
N LYS A 232 8.85 6.71 43.87
CA LYS A 232 7.64 7.35 43.40
C LYS A 232 6.61 6.31 43.02
N VAL A 233 5.35 6.59 43.30
CA VAL A 233 4.19 5.85 42.80
C VAL A 233 3.16 6.84 42.33
N ILE A 234 2.64 6.60 41.14
CA ILE A 234 1.48 7.33 40.60
C ILE A 234 0.37 6.31 40.44
N TYR A 235 -0.73 6.53 41.15
CA TYR A 235 -1.94 5.73 41.00
C TYR A 235 -2.69 6.19 39.74
N GLU A 236 -3.23 5.22 39.00
CA GLU A 236 -4.07 5.45 37.88
C GLU A 236 -5.33 4.62 37.92
N GLU A 237 -6.46 5.24 37.68
CA GLU A 237 -7.75 4.58 37.59
C GLU A 237 -8.10 4.28 36.15
N TYR A 238 -8.24 3.00 35.82
CA TYR A 238 -8.65 2.56 34.49
C TYR A 238 -10.15 2.36 34.43
N VAL A 239 -10.83 3.15 33.58
CA VAL A 239 -12.27 3.09 33.40
C VAL A 239 -12.61 2.41 32.09
N ALA A 240 -13.59 1.51 32.11
CA ALA A 240 -14.10 0.88 30.90
C ALA A 240 -14.77 1.93 29.97
N ALA A 241 -14.41 1.89 28.72
CA ALA A 241 -14.96 2.72 27.65
C ALA A 241 -15.27 1.85 26.43
N PRO A 242 -16.20 0.88 26.54
CA PRO A 242 -16.42 -0.10 25.49
C PRO A 242 -16.85 0.57 24.20
N VAL A 243 -16.26 0.13 23.09
CA VAL A 243 -16.71 0.52 21.76
C VAL A 243 -18.10 -0.07 21.54
N GLU A 244 -19.07 0.78 21.29
CA GLU A 244 -20.42 0.35 20.93
C GLU A 244 -20.36 -0.34 19.57
N LYS A 245 -20.63 -1.65 19.57
CA LYS A 245 -20.82 -2.37 18.29
C LYS A 245 -22.17 -2.00 17.73
N VAL A 246 -22.16 -1.21 16.67
CA VAL A 246 -23.37 -0.94 15.92
C VAL A 246 -23.80 -2.23 15.21
N GLU A 247 -24.92 -2.79 15.63
CA GLU A 247 -25.52 -3.94 14.95
C GLU A 247 -26.40 -3.45 13.80
N TYR A 248 -26.08 -3.88 12.59
CA TYR A 248 -26.86 -3.56 11.41
C TYR A 248 -27.90 -4.65 11.16
N SER A 249 -29.09 -4.25 10.72
CA SER A 249 -30.15 -5.19 10.36
C SER A 249 -29.73 -6.11 9.20
N ILE A 250 -30.26 -7.31 9.15
CA ILE A 250 -30.02 -8.27 8.06
C ILE A 250 -30.29 -7.63 6.68
N ALA A 251 -31.29 -6.77 6.59
CA ALA A 251 -31.63 -6.07 5.35
C ALA A 251 -30.51 -5.11 4.90
N GLN A 252 -29.90 -4.34 5.85
CA GLN A 252 -28.78 -3.45 5.57
C GLN A 252 -27.55 -4.23 5.14
N VAL A 253 -27.22 -5.30 5.86
CA VAL A 253 -26.07 -6.18 5.55
C VAL A 253 -26.26 -6.81 4.17
N THR A 254 -27.45 -7.36 3.86
CA THR A 254 -27.75 -7.96 2.55
C THR A 254 -27.65 -6.93 1.42
N LYS A 255 -28.15 -5.72 1.63
CA LYS A 255 -28.04 -4.63 0.64
C LYS A 255 -26.59 -4.27 0.36
N ALA A 256 -25.75 -4.21 1.39
CA ALA A 256 -24.34 -3.90 1.26
C ALA A 256 -23.54 -5.05 0.61
N LEU A 257 -23.83 -6.31 0.94
CA LEU A 257 -23.26 -7.49 0.27
C LEU A 257 -23.53 -7.46 -1.24
N LYS A 258 -24.75 -7.12 -1.66
CA LYS A 258 -25.09 -6.99 -3.08
C LYS A 258 -24.28 -5.95 -3.82
N LYS A 259 -23.88 -4.84 -3.16
CA LYS A 259 -23.01 -3.81 -3.77
C LYS A 259 -21.64 -4.36 -4.19
N ILE A 260 -21.13 -5.38 -3.52
CA ILE A 260 -19.87 -6.05 -3.84
C ILE A 260 -20.08 -7.41 -4.55
N SER A 261 -21.20 -7.54 -5.26
CA SER A 261 -21.54 -8.74 -6.04
C SER A 261 -21.60 -10.04 -5.23
N LYS A 262 -21.98 -9.96 -3.96
CA LYS A 262 -22.25 -11.12 -3.09
C LYS A 262 -23.74 -11.26 -2.91
N HIS A 263 -24.35 -12.19 -3.64
CA HIS A 263 -25.80 -12.38 -3.70
C HIS A 263 -26.26 -13.59 -2.92
N LYS A 264 -25.37 -14.56 -2.71
CA LYS A 264 -25.63 -15.84 -2.04
C LYS A 264 -24.60 -16.06 -0.92
N PRO A 265 -24.91 -16.90 0.08
CA PRO A 265 -23.95 -17.24 1.14
C PRO A 265 -22.62 -17.80 0.62
N GLU A 266 -22.67 -18.55 -0.51
CA GLU A 266 -21.47 -19.13 -1.15
C GLU A 266 -20.50 -18.06 -1.70
N ASP A 267 -21.01 -16.85 -1.97
CA ASP A 267 -20.17 -15.72 -2.39
C ASP A 267 -19.37 -15.11 -1.22
N GLU A 268 -19.75 -15.44 0.04
CA GLU A 268 -19.08 -14.96 1.24
C GLU A 268 -17.83 -15.83 1.54
N LEU A 269 -16.74 -15.65 0.78
CA LEU A 269 -15.53 -16.49 0.84
C LEU A 269 -14.77 -16.41 2.17
N ASN A 270 -14.98 -15.37 2.98
CA ASN A 270 -14.29 -15.11 4.25
C ASN A 270 -12.76 -15.25 4.15
N CYS A 271 -12.17 -14.80 3.02
CA CYS A 271 -10.77 -15.05 2.66
C CYS A 271 -9.75 -14.19 3.40
N GLY A 272 -10.19 -13.21 4.20
CA GLY A 272 -9.32 -12.31 4.96
C GLY A 272 -8.54 -11.28 4.14
N GLY A 273 -8.56 -11.35 2.80
CA GLY A 273 -7.76 -10.48 1.93
C GLY A 273 -8.08 -8.98 2.01
N CYS A 274 -9.19 -8.60 2.61
CA CYS A 274 -9.56 -7.20 2.90
C CYS A 274 -9.13 -6.73 4.30
N GLY A 275 -8.45 -7.58 5.10
CA GLY A 275 -8.03 -7.28 6.46
C GLY A 275 -9.08 -7.59 7.54
N TYR A 276 -10.29 -8.03 7.15
CA TYR A 276 -11.36 -8.42 8.08
C TYR A 276 -11.45 -9.93 8.17
N SER A 277 -11.82 -10.48 9.34
CA SER A 277 -11.87 -11.92 9.56
C SER A 277 -13.04 -12.60 8.84
N SER A 278 -14.09 -11.84 8.51
CA SER A 278 -15.24 -12.34 7.75
C SER A 278 -15.80 -11.29 6.79
N CYS A 279 -16.50 -11.76 5.76
CA CYS A 279 -17.21 -10.88 4.84
C CYS A 279 -18.26 -10.01 5.55
N ARG A 280 -18.87 -10.51 6.62
CA ARG A 280 -19.87 -9.77 7.40
C ARG A 280 -19.27 -8.67 8.23
N GLU A 281 -18.10 -8.89 8.84
CA GLU A 281 -17.35 -7.82 9.51
C GLU A 281 -16.92 -6.74 8.54
N PHE A 282 -16.41 -7.11 7.37
CA PHE A 282 -16.08 -6.15 6.32
C PHE A 282 -17.31 -5.32 5.89
N ILE A 283 -18.48 -5.96 5.73
CA ILE A 283 -19.71 -5.26 5.37
C ILE A 283 -20.18 -4.32 6.48
N ASN A 284 -20.04 -4.70 7.75
CA ASN A 284 -20.38 -3.82 8.85
C ASN A 284 -19.48 -2.58 8.84
N ALA A 285 -18.17 -2.74 8.62
CA ALA A 285 -17.25 -1.64 8.45
C ALA A 285 -17.57 -0.78 7.21
N LEU A 286 -17.98 -1.40 6.10
CA LEU A 286 -18.41 -0.69 4.90
C LEU A 286 -19.67 0.17 5.14
N ILE A 287 -20.63 -0.33 5.94
CA ILE A 287 -21.85 0.41 6.30
C ILE A 287 -21.51 1.55 7.27
N ALA A 288 -20.56 1.31 8.19
CA ALA A 288 -20.06 2.32 9.12
C ALA A 288 -19.26 3.45 8.42
N GLY A 289 -18.74 3.21 7.22
CA GLY A 289 -17.85 4.13 6.52
C GLY A 289 -16.36 3.94 6.84
N ASP A 290 -16.02 2.87 7.56
CA ASP A 290 -14.65 2.52 7.97
C ASP A 290 -13.92 1.67 6.92
N ALA A 291 -14.62 1.27 5.84
CA ALA A 291 -14.06 0.47 4.76
C ALA A 291 -14.63 0.89 3.40
N GLU A 292 -13.89 0.56 2.33
CA GLU A 292 -14.29 0.82 0.95
C GLU A 292 -14.49 -0.49 0.17
N THR A 293 -15.37 -0.45 -0.84
CA THR A 293 -15.64 -1.63 -1.69
C THR A 293 -14.40 -2.14 -2.42
N SER A 294 -13.45 -1.25 -2.73
CA SER A 294 -12.16 -1.53 -3.36
C SER A 294 -11.25 -2.45 -2.52
N MET A 295 -11.45 -2.53 -1.22
CA MET A 295 -10.68 -3.41 -0.34
C MET A 295 -11.00 -4.90 -0.55
N CYS A 296 -12.19 -5.22 -1.09
CA CYS A 296 -12.58 -6.61 -1.32
C CYS A 296 -11.88 -7.19 -2.55
N VAL A 297 -10.83 -8.01 -2.34
CA VAL A 297 -10.02 -8.61 -3.41
C VAL A 297 -10.87 -9.40 -4.42
N SER A 298 -11.79 -10.24 -3.94
CA SER A 298 -12.67 -11.03 -4.82
C SER A 298 -13.60 -10.16 -5.67
N TYR A 299 -14.06 -9.03 -5.14
CA TYR A 299 -14.87 -8.06 -5.88
C TYR A 299 -14.05 -7.32 -6.92
N MET A 300 -12.87 -6.83 -6.54
CA MET A 300 -11.97 -6.13 -7.46
C MET A 300 -11.54 -7.02 -8.62
N ARG A 301 -11.23 -8.30 -8.36
CA ARG A 301 -10.95 -9.28 -9.42
C ARG A 301 -12.12 -9.44 -10.38
N LYS A 302 -13.37 -9.61 -9.86
CA LYS A 302 -14.56 -9.69 -10.69
C LYS A 302 -14.77 -8.43 -11.55
N ILE A 303 -14.54 -7.24 -10.99
CA ILE A 303 -14.66 -5.98 -11.76
C ILE A 303 -13.58 -5.89 -12.83
N ALA A 304 -12.32 -6.21 -12.52
CA ALA A 304 -11.23 -6.17 -13.47
C ALA A 304 -11.50 -7.07 -14.68
N VAL A 305 -11.89 -8.34 -14.43
CA VAL A 305 -12.27 -9.30 -15.49
C VAL A 305 -13.45 -8.79 -16.32
N ARG A 306 -14.51 -8.27 -15.69
CA ARG A 306 -15.67 -7.73 -16.43
C ARG A 306 -15.33 -6.51 -17.27
N LYS A 307 -14.48 -5.62 -16.75
CA LYS A 307 -14.03 -4.44 -17.51
C LYS A 307 -13.19 -4.86 -18.71
N ALA A 308 -12.25 -5.79 -18.55
CA ALA A 308 -11.43 -6.32 -19.63
C ALA A 308 -12.30 -6.98 -20.71
N ALA A 309 -13.19 -7.88 -20.32
CA ALA A 309 -14.11 -8.53 -21.24
C ALA A 309 -15.06 -7.55 -21.96
N ALA A 310 -15.52 -6.48 -21.28
CA ALA A 310 -16.34 -5.46 -21.93
C ALA A 310 -15.55 -4.65 -22.95
N MET A 311 -14.29 -4.28 -22.63
CA MET A 311 -13.41 -3.58 -23.56
C MET A 311 -13.12 -4.40 -24.79
N LEU A 312 -12.78 -5.68 -24.63
CA LEU A 312 -12.54 -6.60 -25.76
C LEU A 312 -13.76 -6.70 -26.69
N ARG A 313 -14.95 -6.86 -26.14
CA ARG A 313 -16.19 -6.92 -26.95
C ARG A 313 -16.54 -5.64 -27.68
N CYS A 314 -16.21 -4.48 -27.11
CA CYS A 314 -16.50 -3.18 -27.74
C CYS A 314 -15.42 -2.74 -28.75
N MET A 315 -14.28 -3.42 -28.81
CA MET A 315 -13.22 -3.08 -29.75
C MET A 315 -13.63 -3.38 -31.21
N PRO A 316 -13.55 -2.39 -32.12
CA PRO A 316 -13.84 -2.63 -33.55
C PRO A 316 -12.75 -3.41 -34.26
N SER A 317 -11.55 -3.46 -33.71
CA SER A 317 -10.44 -4.27 -34.20
C SER A 317 -10.54 -5.70 -33.71
N ALA A 318 -10.11 -6.65 -34.52
CA ALA A 318 -10.00 -8.03 -34.12
C ALA A 318 -8.91 -8.18 -33.06
N VAL A 319 -9.24 -8.86 -31.95
CA VAL A 319 -8.30 -9.17 -30.87
C VAL A 319 -8.30 -10.66 -30.64
N VAL A 320 -7.11 -11.24 -30.53
CA VAL A 320 -6.91 -12.65 -30.21
C VAL A 320 -5.73 -12.78 -29.24
N ILE A 321 -5.87 -13.69 -28.30
CA ILE A 321 -4.82 -14.09 -27.33
C ILE A 321 -4.59 -15.59 -27.51
N VAL A 322 -3.34 -16.00 -27.61
CA VAL A 322 -2.93 -17.40 -27.81
C VAL A 322 -1.86 -17.80 -26.82
N ASP A 323 -1.87 -19.09 -26.49
CA ASP A 323 -0.87 -19.68 -25.61
C ASP A 323 0.40 -20.12 -26.35
N SER A 324 1.34 -20.73 -25.63
CA SER A 324 2.60 -21.26 -26.16
C SER A 324 2.42 -22.38 -27.19
N ASN A 325 1.26 -23.04 -27.22
CA ASN A 325 0.94 -24.08 -28.21
C ASN A 325 0.24 -23.52 -29.45
N MET A 326 0.09 -22.20 -29.54
CA MET A 326 -0.66 -21.52 -30.59
C MET A 326 -2.16 -21.84 -30.58
N GLU A 327 -2.68 -22.22 -29.41
CA GLU A 327 -4.12 -22.40 -29.18
C GLU A 327 -4.74 -21.09 -28.69
N ILE A 328 -5.92 -20.78 -29.20
CA ILE A 328 -6.65 -19.55 -28.83
C ILE A 328 -7.14 -19.67 -27.39
N VAL A 329 -6.70 -18.76 -26.55
CA VAL A 329 -7.16 -18.58 -25.17
C VAL A 329 -8.36 -17.67 -25.10
N GLU A 330 -8.35 -16.58 -25.88
CA GLU A 330 -9.44 -15.60 -25.93
C GLU A 330 -9.46 -14.91 -27.29
N ALA A 331 -10.65 -14.68 -27.84
CA ALA A 331 -10.87 -13.89 -29.05
C ALA A 331 -12.12 -13.02 -28.88
N ASN A 332 -12.12 -11.84 -29.51
CA ASN A 332 -13.32 -11.00 -29.51
C ASN A 332 -14.20 -11.26 -30.74
N ASP A 333 -15.44 -10.80 -30.67
CA ASP A 333 -16.43 -10.96 -31.76
C ASP A 333 -15.92 -10.42 -33.10
N ALA A 334 -15.10 -9.34 -33.09
CA ALA A 334 -14.53 -8.77 -34.30
C ALA A 334 -13.51 -9.72 -34.97
N PHE A 335 -12.74 -10.47 -34.20
CA PHE A 335 -11.83 -11.50 -34.70
C PHE A 335 -12.61 -12.64 -35.36
N GLU A 336 -13.64 -13.13 -34.67
CA GLU A 336 -14.49 -14.21 -35.19
C GLU A 336 -15.19 -13.80 -36.48
N GLN A 337 -15.79 -12.62 -36.55
CA GLN A 337 -16.43 -12.08 -37.74
C GLN A 337 -15.45 -11.87 -38.91
N MET A 338 -14.23 -11.42 -38.61
CA MET A 338 -13.22 -11.11 -39.61
C MET A 338 -12.65 -12.34 -40.29
N PHE A 339 -12.43 -13.43 -39.53
CA PHE A 339 -11.66 -14.60 -40.00
C PHE A 339 -12.48 -15.88 -40.19
N LEU A 340 -13.66 -16.03 -39.55
CA LEU A 340 -14.46 -17.23 -39.69
C LEU A 340 -15.43 -17.23 -40.90
N GLY A 341 -15.78 -16.06 -41.40
CA GLY A 341 -16.72 -15.94 -42.52
C GLY A 341 -18.06 -16.69 -42.26
N ASP A 342 -18.42 -17.62 -43.15
CA ASP A 342 -19.66 -18.39 -43.04
C ASP A 342 -19.73 -19.31 -41.81
N MET A 343 -18.58 -19.63 -41.19
CA MET A 343 -18.55 -20.44 -39.96
C MET A 343 -18.81 -19.64 -38.69
N TYR A 344 -18.89 -18.31 -38.74
CA TYR A 344 -19.14 -17.46 -37.59
C TYR A 344 -20.34 -17.86 -36.75
N GLU A 345 -21.50 -18.10 -37.41
CA GLU A 345 -22.75 -18.46 -36.70
C GLU A 345 -22.60 -19.78 -35.91
N ILE A 346 -21.79 -20.73 -36.39
CA ILE A 346 -21.56 -22.00 -35.75
C ILE A 346 -20.77 -21.83 -34.46
N PHE A 347 -19.72 -21.01 -34.50
CA PHE A 347 -18.85 -20.75 -33.33
C PHE A 347 -19.50 -19.78 -32.35
N ALA A 348 -20.18 -18.74 -32.81
CA ALA A 348 -20.89 -17.78 -31.98
C ALA A 348 -22.01 -18.43 -31.13
N SER A 349 -22.56 -19.56 -31.55
CA SER A 349 -23.53 -20.34 -30.77
C SER A 349 -22.92 -21.22 -29.69
N ARG A 350 -21.59 -21.40 -29.66
CA ARG A 350 -20.90 -22.20 -28.64
C ARG A 350 -20.60 -21.35 -27.41
N GLN A 351 -20.65 -21.97 -26.24
CA GLN A 351 -20.37 -21.31 -24.97
C GLN A 351 -18.89 -20.89 -24.84
N ASP A 352 -17.98 -21.62 -25.48
CA ASP A 352 -16.53 -21.41 -25.42
C ASP A 352 -15.97 -20.74 -26.69
N GLY A 353 -16.81 -20.38 -27.67
CA GLY A 353 -16.37 -19.71 -28.91
C GLY A 353 -15.25 -20.42 -29.64
N LEU A 354 -14.15 -19.72 -29.88
CA LEU A 354 -12.91 -20.24 -30.49
C LEU A 354 -11.88 -20.78 -29.48
N MET A 355 -12.19 -20.78 -28.19
CA MET A 355 -11.21 -21.22 -27.18
C MET A 355 -10.70 -22.65 -27.45
N GLY A 356 -9.39 -22.86 -27.39
CA GLY A 356 -8.71 -24.13 -27.70
C GLY A 356 -8.56 -24.46 -29.18
N ALA A 357 -8.97 -23.56 -30.08
CA ALA A 357 -8.75 -23.75 -31.50
C ALA A 357 -7.31 -23.38 -31.90
N ALA A 358 -6.71 -24.17 -32.80
CA ALA A 358 -5.37 -23.86 -33.31
C ALA A 358 -5.41 -22.65 -34.25
N LEU A 359 -4.59 -21.62 -33.94
CA LEU A 359 -4.56 -20.34 -34.64
C LEU A 359 -4.20 -20.48 -36.13
N ASP A 360 -3.28 -21.41 -36.47
CA ASP A 360 -2.81 -21.68 -37.83
C ASP A 360 -3.91 -22.12 -38.79
N ARG A 361 -5.02 -22.66 -38.26
CA ARG A 361 -6.19 -23.07 -39.04
C ARG A 361 -7.13 -21.91 -39.36
N ILE A 362 -6.97 -20.79 -38.67
CA ILE A 362 -7.90 -19.65 -38.75
C ILE A 362 -7.27 -18.50 -39.52
N ILE A 363 -6.00 -18.19 -39.25
CA ILE A 363 -5.29 -17.08 -39.89
C ILE A 363 -4.05 -17.56 -40.65
N PRO A 364 -3.73 -16.96 -41.83
CA PRO A 364 -2.61 -17.39 -42.66
C PRO A 364 -1.25 -16.83 -42.22
N PHE A 365 -1.20 -15.95 -41.21
CA PHE A 365 0.02 -15.29 -40.73
C PHE A 365 0.40 -15.69 -39.31
N SER A 366 0.04 -16.91 -38.92
CA SER A 366 0.36 -17.47 -37.58
C SER A 366 1.87 -17.54 -37.30
N GLU A 367 2.72 -17.58 -38.33
CA GLU A 367 4.18 -17.54 -38.17
C GLU A 367 4.69 -16.26 -37.50
N LEU A 368 3.99 -15.11 -37.65
CA LEU A 368 4.34 -13.88 -36.95
C LEU A 368 4.17 -14.05 -35.42
N PHE A 369 3.15 -14.80 -35.01
CA PHE A 369 2.90 -15.10 -33.61
C PHE A 369 4.00 -16.00 -33.03
N LYS A 370 4.42 -17.05 -33.77
CA LYS A 370 5.54 -17.87 -33.36
C LYS A 370 6.82 -17.07 -33.18
N SER A 371 7.11 -16.19 -34.16
CA SER A 371 8.28 -15.33 -34.08
C SER A 371 8.25 -14.39 -32.89
N ALA A 372 7.09 -13.83 -32.53
CA ALA A 372 6.91 -13.01 -31.33
C ALA A 372 7.11 -13.82 -30.06
N LEU A 373 6.56 -15.03 -30.00
CA LEU A 373 6.70 -15.94 -28.85
C LEU A 373 8.17 -16.36 -28.64
N ASP A 374 8.86 -16.72 -29.71
CA ASP A 374 10.25 -17.20 -29.65
C ASP A 374 11.24 -16.07 -29.29
N THR A 375 10.99 -14.85 -29.76
CA THR A 375 11.89 -13.70 -29.54
C THR A 375 11.54 -12.88 -28.30
N GLY A 376 10.33 -12.99 -27.77
CA GLY A 376 9.82 -12.15 -26.70
C GLY A 376 9.62 -10.68 -27.10
N ASN A 377 9.69 -10.36 -28.40
CA ASN A 377 9.58 -8.98 -28.90
C ASN A 377 8.22 -8.73 -29.53
N ASP A 378 7.70 -7.52 -29.33
CA ASP A 378 6.50 -7.07 -30.02
C ASP A 378 6.76 -6.96 -31.54
N ILE A 379 5.81 -7.40 -32.33
CA ILE A 379 5.87 -7.32 -33.80
C ILE A 379 4.77 -6.38 -34.27
N ARG A 380 5.14 -5.39 -35.07
CA ARG A 380 4.19 -4.52 -35.77
C ARG A 380 4.38 -4.62 -37.25
N GLN A 381 3.33 -5.08 -37.95
CA GLN A 381 3.30 -5.19 -39.41
C GLN A 381 2.18 -4.33 -39.95
N GLU A 382 2.53 -3.25 -40.63
CA GLU A 382 1.58 -2.36 -41.31
C GLU A 382 1.32 -2.81 -42.73
N HIS A 383 0.10 -2.60 -43.22
CA HIS A 383 -0.34 -2.86 -44.59
C HIS A 383 -0.13 -4.32 -45.05
N TYR A 384 -0.32 -5.28 -44.17
CA TYR A 384 -0.23 -6.70 -44.55
C TYR A 384 -1.43 -7.08 -45.43
N THR A 385 -1.15 -7.49 -46.68
CA THR A 385 -2.20 -7.77 -47.65
C THR A 385 -2.53 -9.25 -47.72
N ILE A 386 -3.81 -9.59 -47.58
CA ILE A 386 -4.34 -10.93 -47.72
C ILE A 386 -5.49 -10.86 -48.75
N LYS A 387 -5.31 -11.45 -49.94
CA LYS A 387 -6.28 -11.34 -51.03
C LYS A 387 -6.58 -9.87 -51.33
N ASP A 388 -7.82 -9.44 -51.17
CA ASP A 388 -8.28 -8.08 -51.45
C ASP A 388 -8.39 -7.19 -50.20
N LYS A 389 -7.86 -7.63 -49.06
CA LYS A 389 -7.91 -6.90 -47.82
C LYS A 389 -6.52 -6.54 -47.31
N ILE A 390 -6.44 -5.40 -46.63
CA ILE A 390 -5.22 -4.84 -46.03
C ILE A 390 -5.42 -4.74 -44.55
N TYR A 391 -4.48 -5.31 -43.79
CA TYR A 391 -4.52 -5.38 -42.33
C TYR A 391 -3.30 -4.68 -41.72
N ASP A 392 -3.53 -3.98 -40.60
CA ASP A 392 -2.47 -3.59 -39.68
C ASP A 392 -2.49 -4.56 -38.51
N ILE A 393 -1.36 -5.23 -38.25
CA ILE A 393 -1.21 -6.30 -37.27
C ILE A 393 -0.22 -5.82 -36.21
N SER A 394 -0.64 -5.83 -34.95
CA SER A 394 0.23 -5.57 -33.81
C SER A 394 0.17 -6.77 -32.87
N ILE A 395 1.29 -7.49 -32.69
CA ILE A 395 1.43 -8.64 -31.81
C ILE A 395 2.29 -8.18 -30.62
N PHE A 396 1.88 -8.50 -29.41
CA PHE A 396 2.55 -8.10 -28.16
C PHE A 396 2.57 -9.23 -27.15
N THR A 397 3.63 -9.29 -26.36
CA THR A 397 3.81 -10.28 -25.32
C THR A 397 2.98 -9.89 -24.08
N ILE A 398 2.17 -10.80 -23.58
CA ILE A 398 1.40 -10.66 -22.33
C ILE A 398 2.16 -11.31 -21.19
N GLU A 399 2.69 -12.52 -21.44
CA GLU A 399 3.51 -13.30 -20.50
C GLU A 399 4.62 -14.00 -21.29
N ASP A 400 5.87 -13.81 -20.88
CA ASP A 400 7.04 -14.26 -21.63
C ASP A 400 6.99 -15.77 -21.90
N ASN A 401 7.08 -16.14 -23.16
CA ASN A 401 7.03 -17.51 -23.67
C ASN A 401 5.76 -18.32 -23.33
N GLU A 402 4.75 -17.70 -22.73
CA GLU A 402 3.51 -18.38 -22.33
C GLU A 402 2.29 -17.82 -23.05
N LEU A 403 2.18 -16.50 -23.18
CA LEU A 403 0.96 -15.86 -23.65
C LEU A 403 1.26 -14.62 -24.50
N ILE A 404 0.69 -14.57 -25.70
CA ILE A 404 0.81 -13.44 -26.61
C ILE A 404 -0.57 -12.98 -27.08
N GLY A 405 -0.70 -11.68 -27.27
CA GLY A 405 -1.91 -11.06 -27.80
C GLY A 405 -1.67 -10.41 -29.15
N ALA A 406 -2.71 -10.25 -29.93
CA ALA A 406 -2.65 -9.47 -31.14
C ALA A 406 -3.89 -8.60 -31.33
N VAL A 407 -3.67 -7.42 -31.88
CA VAL A 407 -4.71 -6.53 -32.40
C VAL A 407 -4.56 -6.42 -33.90
N ILE A 408 -5.64 -6.73 -34.64
CA ILE A 408 -5.67 -6.74 -36.10
C ILE A 408 -6.75 -5.80 -36.56
N ALA A 409 -6.36 -4.76 -37.31
CA ALA A 409 -7.27 -3.78 -37.86
C ALA A 409 -7.43 -3.96 -39.38
N ASP A 410 -8.64 -4.07 -39.90
CA ASP A 410 -8.93 -4.02 -41.35
C ASP A 410 -8.89 -2.56 -41.80
N VAL A 411 -7.82 -2.18 -42.48
CA VAL A 411 -7.59 -0.81 -43.00
C VAL A 411 -7.89 -0.68 -44.48
N THR A 412 -8.46 -1.70 -45.11
CA THR A 412 -8.73 -1.78 -46.54
C THR A 412 -9.47 -0.56 -47.06
N LYS A 413 -10.59 -0.18 -46.44
CA LYS A 413 -11.38 0.97 -46.86
C LYS A 413 -10.62 2.28 -46.71
N SER A 414 -9.91 2.45 -45.61
CA SER A 414 -9.11 3.63 -45.34
C SER A 414 -8.00 3.83 -46.39
N GLU A 415 -7.29 2.75 -46.73
CA GLU A 415 -6.23 2.79 -47.75
C GLU A 415 -6.76 3.01 -49.18
N ILE A 416 -7.90 2.39 -49.50
CA ILE A 416 -8.56 2.70 -50.80
C ILE A 416 -8.95 4.17 -50.89
N ASP A 417 -9.55 4.72 -49.84
CA ASP A 417 -9.97 6.13 -49.84
C ASP A 417 -8.78 7.06 -49.83
N ARG A 418 -7.70 6.75 -49.15
CA ARG A 418 -6.42 7.47 -49.16
C ARG A 418 -5.77 7.45 -50.54
N SER A 419 -5.80 6.31 -51.22
CA SER A 419 -5.32 6.17 -52.60
C SER A 419 -6.14 7.01 -53.58
N LYS A 420 -7.48 7.01 -53.47
CA LYS A 420 -8.37 7.84 -54.28
C LYS A 420 -8.11 9.33 -54.08
N ILE A 421 -7.94 9.78 -52.82
CA ILE A 421 -7.62 11.16 -52.49
C ILE A 421 -6.26 11.55 -53.13
N ALA A 422 -5.24 10.71 -52.96
CA ALA A 422 -3.91 10.93 -53.52
C ALA A 422 -3.95 11.01 -55.04
N LYS A 423 -4.72 10.13 -55.72
CA LYS A 423 -4.92 10.16 -57.17
C LYS A 423 -5.59 11.46 -57.61
N LYS A 424 -6.67 11.86 -56.92
CA LYS A 424 -7.39 13.10 -57.25
C LYS A 424 -6.55 14.34 -56.98
N ALA A 425 -5.71 14.35 -55.95
CA ALA A 425 -4.76 15.42 -55.69
C ALA A 425 -3.72 15.53 -56.84
N ARG A 426 -3.17 14.40 -57.30
CA ARG A 426 -2.24 14.39 -58.46
C ARG A 426 -2.91 14.90 -59.75
N GLU A 427 -4.16 14.49 -60.03
CA GLU A 427 -4.92 14.97 -61.18
C GLU A 427 -5.12 16.51 -61.12
N VAL A 428 -5.45 17.05 -59.96
CA VAL A 428 -5.59 18.52 -59.77
C VAL A 428 -4.26 19.23 -59.92
N ILE A 429 -3.18 18.69 -59.37
CA ILE A 429 -1.83 19.26 -59.50
C ILE A 429 -1.43 19.28 -60.98
N THR A 430 -1.61 18.18 -61.72
CA THR A 430 -1.28 18.07 -63.13
C THR A 430 -2.09 19.08 -63.95
N LYS A 431 -3.40 19.23 -63.71
CA LYS A 431 -4.27 20.20 -64.34
C LYS A 431 -3.83 21.64 -64.05
N ASN A 432 -3.48 21.97 -62.84
CA ASN A 432 -2.98 23.29 -62.46
C ASN A 432 -1.64 23.60 -63.11
N ILE A 433 -0.72 22.64 -63.22
CA ILE A 433 0.56 22.81 -63.89
C ILE A 433 0.31 23.12 -65.42
N ALA A 434 -0.58 22.34 -66.05
CA ALA A 434 -0.94 22.59 -67.49
C ALA A 434 -1.54 24.00 -67.69
N THR A 435 -2.45 24.43 -66.80
CA THR A 435 -3.03 25.76 -66.84
C THR A 435 -1.98 26.88 -66.66
N VAL A 436 -1.04 26.69 -65.71
CA VAL A 436 0.06 27.63 -65.47
C VAL A 436 0.99 27.69 -66.69
N GLN A 437 1.27 26.55 -67.34
CA GLN A 437 2.05 26.50 -68.56
C GLN A 437 1.35 27.21 -69.72
N GLU A 438 0.03 27.06 -69.89
CA GLU A 438 -0.78 27.73 -70.87
C GLU A 438 -0.79 29.27 -70.70
N ILE A 439 -0.97 29.69 -69.41
CA ILE A 439 -0.87 31.14 -69.07
C ILE A 439 0.52 31.71 -69.40
N ALA A 440 1.58 30.96 -69.05
CA ALA A 440 2.96 31.36 -69.32
C ALA A 440 3.25 31.48 -70.84
N SER A 441 2.69 30.52 -71.60
CA SER A 441 2.80 30.59 -73.08
C SER A 441 2.09 31.84 -73.65
N LEU A 442 0.85 32.07 -73.22
CA LEU A 442 0.07 33.26 -73.68
C LEU A 442 0.73 34.57 -73.23
N LEU A 443 1.29 34.64 -72.05
CA LEU A 443 2.04 35.81 -71.59
C LEU A 443 3.33 36.00 -72.37
N GLY A 444 4.01 34.91 -72.77
CA GLY A 444 5.18 34.96 -73.63
C GLY A 444 4.85 35.46 -75.01
N GLU A 445 3.75 34.98 -75.59
CA GLU A 445 3.27 35.47 -76.91
C GLU A 445 2.92 36.97 -76.86
N HIS A 446 2.19 37.38 -75.82
CA HIS A 446 1.87 38.82 -75.65
C HIS A 446 3.10 39.70 -75.42
N MET A 447 4.12 39.19 -74.69
CA MET A 447 5.38 39.93 -74.54
C MET A 447 6.11 40.11 -75.93
N VAL A 448 6.15 39.05 -76.69
CA VAL A 448 6.77 39.13 -78.07
C VAL A 448 6.00 40.09 -78.98
N GLU A 449 4.65 40.03 -78.97
CA GLU A 449 3.84 41.03 -79.73
C GLU A 449 4.07 42.43 -79.20
N THR A 450 4.14 42.66 -77.90
CA THR A 450 4.41 43.98 -77.34
C THR A 450 5.81 44.47 -77.70
N GLU A 451 6.81 43.59 -77.70
CA GLU A 451 8.18 43.91 -78.07
C GLU A 451 8.30 44.25 -79.56
N LEU A 452 7.59 43.53 -80.44
CA LEU A 452 7.52 43.83 -81.90
C LEU A 452 6.85 45.18 -82.14
N LEU A 453 5.74 45.49 -81.44
CA LEU A 453 5.06 46.77 -81.52
C LEU A 453 5.93 47.93 -81.05
N LEU A 454 6.61 47.77 -79.90
CA LEU A 454 7.53 48.80 -79.42
C LEU A 454 8.73 49.03 -80.33
N ASN A 455 9.30 47.97 -80.94
CA ASN A 455 10.38 48.03 -81.87
C ASN A 455 9.91 48.72 -83.16
N SER A 456 8.68 48.44 -83.66
CA SER A 456 8.09 49.17 -84.82
C SER A 456 7.91 50.66 -84.54
N ILE A 457 7.39 51.03 -83.36
CA ILE A 457 7.23 52.43 -82.93
C ILE A 457 8.60 53.11 -82.79
N ALA A 458 9.62 52.43 -82.27
CA ALA A 458 10.96 52.98 -82.20
C ALA A 458 11.58 53.20 -83.58
N GLN A 459 11.39 52.26 -84.51
CA GLN A 459 11.85 52.43 -85.92
C GLN A 459 11.14 53.56 -86.62
N ASP A 460 9.82 53.75 -86.49
CA ASP A 460 9.05 54.83 -87.00
C ASP A 460 9.50 56.18 -86.41
N TYR A 461 9.92 56.21 -85.18
CA TYR A 461 10.45 57.40 -84.52
C TYR A 461 11.84 57.78 -85.07
N ASP A 462 12.73 56.81 -85.26
CA ASP A 462 14.07 57.02 -85.83
C ASP A 462 14.03 57.43 -87.30
N SER A 463 13.04 56.95 -88.08
CA SER A 463 12.86 57.36 -89.50
C SER A 463 12.34 58.78 -89.62
N ASN A 464 11.53 59.27 -88.69
CA ASN A 464 11.04 60.67 -88.69
C ASN A 464 12.08 61.67 -88.21
N ILE A 465 13.13 61.28 -87.49
CA ILE A 465 14.24 62.21 -87.12
C ILE A 465 15.24 62.39 -88.27
N GLY A 466 15.21 61.51 -89.30
CA GLY A 466 16.09 61.56 -90.47
C GLY A 466 15.66 62.53 -91.56
N GLU A 467 14.40 63.03 -91.63
CA GLU A 467 13.89 63.89 -92.65
C GLU A 467 13.92 65.41 -92.35
N ASP A 468 14.20 65.80 -91.11
CA ASP A 468 14.28 67.26 -90.76
C ASP A 468 15.71 67.83 -90.81
N LYS A 469 16.63 67.16 -91.53
CA LYS A 469 17.95 67.72 -91.88
C LYS A 469 18.24 67.59 -93.37
N LYS A 470 17.53 68.37 -94.22
CA LYS A 470 18.00 68.87 -95.49
C LYS A 470 17.48 70.26 -95.77
#